data_39bd79a44b0f718654bfa828735bf248
#
_entry.id   39bd79a44b0f718654bfa828735bf248
#
_cell.length_a   1.000
_cell.length_b   1.000
_cell.length_c   1.000
_cell.angle_alpha   90.00
_cell.angle_beta   90.00
_cell.angle_gamma   90.00
#
_symmetry.space_group_name_H-M   'P 1'
#
loop_
_entity.id
_entity.type
_entity.pdbx_description
1 polymer ?
#
loop_
_entity_poly.entity_id
_entity_poly.type
_entity_poly.pdbx_seq_one_letter_code
_entity_poly.pdbx_strand_id
1 'polypeptide(L)'
;SIKDPNTFFGSHTVNHMILTNEQTNVVKDEISKSKEIIEKETGRNILHFCYPNGNYNEGIKKIVARSYKSACTTRAGFISKGSDIYSLNRIGINEEMVTDWRGNFSKYVFMFSLFIESVRR
;
A
#
# COMPACT_ATOMS: atom_id res chain seq x y z
N SER A 1 -14.47 -12.13 0.49
CA SER A 1 -14.45 -13.12 -0.59
C SER A 1 -13.87 -12.53 -1.88
N ILE A 2 -13.13 -13.30 -2.63
CA ILE A 2 -12.58 -12.89 -3.95
C ILE A 2 -13.69 -12.45 -4.91
N LYS A 3 -14.89 -12.97 -4.74
CA LYS A 3 -16.07 -12.66 -5.58
C LYS A 3 -16.80 -11.38 -5.16
N ASP A 4 -16.50 -10.81 -3.99
CA ASP A 4 -17.14 -9.57 -3.54
C ASP A 4 -16.70 -8.39 -4.43
N PRO A 5 -17.64 -7.67 -5.08
CA PRO A 5 -17.31 -6.55 -5.96
C PRO A 5 -16.67 -5.36 -5.22
N ASN A 6 -16.85 -5.27 -3.91
CA ASN A 6 -16.29 -4.21 -3.07
C ASN A 6 -14.89 -4.54 -2.53
N THR A 7 -14.38 -5.74 -2.81
CA THR A 7 -13.02 -6.14 -2.40
C THR A 7 -12.04 -5.79 -3.50
N PHE A 8 -10.99 -5.05 -3.16
CA PHE A 8 -9.91 -4.66 -4.07
C PHE A 8 -8.61 -5.33 -3.66
N PHE A 9 -7.82 -5.73 -4.65
CA PHE A 9 -6.50 -6.34 -4.45
C PHE A 9 -5.41 -5.41 -4.94
N GLY A 10 -4.32 -5.37 -4.19
CA GLY A 10 -3.06 -4.75 -4.60
C GLY A 10 -1.94 -5.78 -4.67
N SER A 11 -0.83 -5.41 -5.26
CA SER A 11 0.36 -6.24 -5.36
C SER A 11 1.43 -5.83 -4.34
N HIS A 12 2.24 -6.81 -3.92
CA HIS A 12 3.28 -6.62 -2.90
C HIS A 12 4.51 -7.52 -3.16
N THR A 13 4.89 -7.68 -4.44
CA THR A 13 5.87 -8.64 -4.96
C THR A 13 5.44 -10.10 -4.82
N VAL A 14 6.19 -11.02 -5.40
CA VAL A 14 5.92 -12.47 -5.29
C VAL A 14 6.43 -13.02 -3.96
N ASN A 15 7.66 -12.65 -3.59
CA ASN A 15 8.39 -13.24 -2.46
C ASN A 15 8.61 -12.27 -1.29
N HIS A 16 7.92 -11.13 -1.28
CA HIS A 16 8.11 -10.08 -0.27
C HIS A 16 9.56 -9.58 -0.15
N MET A 17 10.26 -9.50 -1.29
CA MET A 17 11.66 -9.08 -1.31
C MET A 17 11.79 -7.56 -1.11
N ILE A 18 12.81 -7.14 -0.38
CA ILE A 18 13.17 -5.72 -0.25
C ILE A 18 13.87 -5.31 -1.54
N LEU A 19 13.13 -4.69 -2.44
CA LEU A 19 13.53 -4.44 -3.83
C LEU A 19 14.82 -3.63 -3.97
N THR A 20 15.14 -2.78 -3.00
CA THR A 20 16.38 -1.98 -3.01
C THR A 20 17.66 -2.82 -2.83
N ASN A 21 17.53 -4.07 -2.38
CA ASN A 21 18.64 -4.98 -2.19
C ASN A 21 18.87 -5.90 -3.40
N GLU A 22 18.01 -5.80 -4.41
CA GLU A 22 17.97 -6.75 -5.51
C GLU A 22 18.48 -6.15 -6.83
N GLN A 23 18.91 -7.02 -7.73
CA GLN A 23 19.28 -6.64 -9.09
C GLN A 23 18.05 -6.23 -9.90
N THR A 24 18.23 -5.34 -10.86
CA THR A 24 17.14 -4.76 -11.65
C THR A 24 16.27 -5.79 -12.38
N ASN A 25 16.85 -6.90 -12.86
CA ASN A 25 16.10 -7.98 -13.51
C ASN A 25 15.19 -8.70 -12.51
N VAL A 26 15.68 -8.97 -11.29
CA VAL A 26 14.90 -9.56 -10.20
C VAL A 26 13.76 -8.64 -9.81
N VAL A 27 14.04 -7.34 -9.65
CA VAL A 27 13.03 -6.32 -9.35
C VAL A 27 11.92 -6.30 -10.39
N LYS A 28 12.26 -6.31 -11.68
CA LYS A 28 11.26 -6.36 -12.76
C LYS A 28 10.39 -7.61 -12.69
N ASP A 29 11.01 -8.75 -12.45
CA ASP A 29 10.32 -10.04 -12.34
C ASP A 29 9.35 -10.07 -11.15
N GLU A 30 9.81 -9.67 -9.97
CA GLU A 30 8.99 -9.60 -8.75
C GLU A 30 7.76 -8.70 -8.91
N ILE A 31 7.92 -7.57 -9.58
CA ILE A 31 6.86 -6.59 -9.82
C ILE A 31 5.86 -7.10 -10.87
N SER A 32 6.34 -7.61 -12.00
CA SER A 32 5.45 -8.05 -13.09
C SER A 32 4.76 -9.38 -12.79
N LYS A 33 5.49 -10.38 -12.30
CA LYS A 33 4.92 -11.69 -11.98
C LYS A 33 3.88 -11.64 -10.86
N SER A 34 4.09 -10.81 -9.84
CA SER A 34 3.09 -10.65 -8.79
C SER A 34 1.75 -10.13 -9.33
N LYS A 35 1.79 -9.17 -10.25
CA LYS A 35 0.60 -8.67 -10.93
C LYS A 35 -0.09 -9.78 -11.72
N GLU A 36 0.64 -10.48 -12.58
CA GLU A 36 0.11 -11.56 -13.42
C GLU A 36 -0.54 -12.67 -12.61
N ILE A 37 0.10 -13.11 -11.51
CA ILE A 37 -0.42 -14.15 -10.62
C ILE A 37 -1.75 -13.72 -10.01
N ILE A 38 -1.81 -12.53 -9.42
CA ILE A 38 -3.01 -12.05 -8.75
C ILE A 38 -4.15 -11.82 -9.76
N GLU A 39 -3.84 -11.25 -10.92
CA GLU A 39 -4.84 -11.05 -11.99
C GLU A 39 -5.40 -12.38 -12.48
N LYS A 40 -4.56 -13.39 -12.66
CA LYS A 40 -4.98 -14.74 -13.07
C LYS A 40 -5.87 -15.40 -12.01
N GLU A 41 -5.49 -15.33 -10.74
CA GLU A 41 -6.22 -15.98 -9.65
C GLU A 41 -7.53 -15.28 -9.30
N THR A 42 -7.59 -13.96 -9.45
CA THR A 42 -8.75 -13.16 -9.07
C THR A 42 -9.68 -12.80 -10.23
N GLY A 43 -9.18 -12.84 -11.46
CA GLY A 43 -9.87 -12.33 -12.64
C GLY A 43 -10.02 -10.81 -12.64
N ARG A 44 -9.26 -10.09 -11.81
CA ARG A 44 -9.37 -8.66 -11.61
C ARG A 44 -8.09 -7.93 -11.99
N ASN A 45 -8.25 -6.72 -12.50
CA ASN A 45 -7.15 -5.83 -12.83
C ASN A 45 -6.46 -5.32 -11.56
N ILE A 46 -5.16 -5.50 -11.44
CA ILE A 46 -4.38 -5.06 -10.28
C ILE A 46 -3.70 -3.72 -10.63
N LEU A 47 -4.17 -2.66 -9.99
CA LEU A 47 -3.79 -1.29 -10.31
C LEU A 47 -2.83 -0.66 -9.30
N HIS A 48 -2.71 -1.23 -8.12
CA HIS A 48 -2.00 -0.63 -6.99
C HIS A 48 -0.90 -1.56 -6.47
N PHE A 49 0.20 -0.95 -6.06
CA PHE A 49 1.38 -1.64 -5.54
C PHE A 49 1.73 -1.14 -4.13
N CYS A 50 2.27 -2.01 -3.29
CA CYS A 50 2.88 -1.63 -2.02
C CYS A 50 4.34 -2.09 -2.02
N TYR A 51 5.25 -1.20 -1.69
CA TYR A 51 6.66 -1.57 -1.56
C TYR A 51 6.89 -2.42 -0.31
N PRO A 52 7.49 -3.63 -0.41
CA PRO A 52 7.88 -4.39 0.77
C PRO A 52 8.77 -3.55 1.69
N ASN A 53 8.43 -3.55 2.98
CA ASN A 53 9.05 -2.71 4.01
C ASN A 53 9.00 -1.19 3.71
N GLY A 54 8.29 -0.78 2.66
CA GLY A 54 8.25 0.61 2.19
C GLY A 54 9.49 1.10 1.45
N ASN A 55 10.46 0.22 1.21
CA ASN A 55 11.73 0.58 0.58
C ASN A 55 11.59 0.69 -0.95
N TYR A 56 12.05 1.81 -1.49
CA TYR A 56 12.13 2.06 -2.92
C TYR A 56 13.23 3.08 -3.24
N ASN A 57 13.59 3.17 -4.51
CA ASN A 57 14.40 4.24 -5.09
C ASN A 57 13.77 4.69 -6.41
N GLU A 58 14.34 5.70 -7.04
CA GLU A 58 13.78 6.27 -8.28
C GLU A 58 13.75 5.25 -9.44
N GLY A 59 14.72 4.34 -9.51
CA GLY A 59 14.74 3.28 -10.52
C GLY A 59 13.58 2.30 -10.34
N ILE A 60 13.36 1.83 -9.12
CA ILE A 60 12.26 0.93 -8.75
C ILE A 60 10.91 1.63 -8.99
N LYS A 61 10.77 2.88 -8.57
CA LYS A 61 9.57 3.68 -8.78
C LYS A 61 9.19 3.76 -10.27
N LYS A 62 10.16 3.97 -11.14
CA LYS A 62 9.95 3.97 -12.60
C LYS A 62 9.49 2.62 -13.14
N ILE A 63 10.00 1.51 -12.59
CA ILE A 63 9.56 0.16 -12.98
C ILE A 63 8.10 -0.06 -12.55
N VAL A 64 7.76 0.29 -11.31
CA VAL A 64 6.39 0.19 -10.78
C VAL A 64 5.42 1.04 -11.61
N ALA A 65 5.80 2.27 -11.98
CA ALA A 65 4.98 3.18 -12.76
C ALA A 65 4.61 2.66 -14.16
N ARG A 66 5.36 1.70 -14.70
CA ARG A 66 5.02 1.05 -15.98
C ARG A 66 3.89 0.04 -15.88
N SER A 67 3.68 -0.52 -14.71
CA SER A 67 2.73 -1.64 -14.50
C SER A 67 1.53 -1.28 -13.62
N TYR A 68 1.66 -0.25 -12.78
CA TYR A 68 0.66 0.13 -11.79
C TYR A 68 0.28 1.61 -11.91
N LYS A 69 -0.89 1.96 -11.40
CA LYS A 69 -1.39 3.34 -11.39
C LYS A 69 -0.97 4.12 -10.14
N SER A 70 -0.65 3.43 -9.07
CA SER A 70 -0.12 4.05 -7.86
C SER A 70 0.67 3.07 -7.01
N ALA A 71 1.47 3.58 -6.09
CA ALA A 71 2.19 2.77 -5.12
C ALA A 71 2.23 3.43 -3.74
N CYS A 72 2.13 2.59 -2.70
CA CYS A 72 2.17 3.00 -1.30
C CYS A 72 3.49 2.61 -0.64
N THR A 73 3.97 3.49 0.22
CA THR A 73 5.08 3.24 1.15
C THR A 73 4.54 2.82 2.52
N THR A 74 5.42 2.63 3.49
CA THR A 74 5.06 2.49 4.90
C THR A 74 5.13 3.82 5.66
N ARG A 75 5.49 4.91 4.98
CA ARG A 75 5.54 6.23 5.60
C ARG A 75 4.15 6.65 6.03
N ALA A 76 4.03 6.94 7.31
CA ALA A 76 2.78 7.42 7.87
C ALA A 76 2.46 8.83 7.35
N GLY A 77 1.20 9.10 6.97
CA GLY A 77 0.78 10.40 6.49
C GLY A 77 -0.51 10.40 5.70
N PHE A 78 -1.03 11.60 5.53
CA PHE A 78 -2.16 11.84 4.65
C PHE A 78 -1.69 12.01 3.20
N ILE A 79 -2.58 11.76 2.28
CA ILE A 79 -2.42 12.01 0.85
C ILE A 79 -3.06 13.37 0.54
N SER A 80 -2.34 14.22 -0.16
CA SER A 80 -2.82 15.52 -0.63
C SER A 80 -2.77 15.59 -2.15
N LYS A 81 -3.35 16.63 -2.73
CA LYS A 81 -3.40 16.84 -4.19
C LYS A 81 -2.01 16.89 -4.86
N GLY A 82 -0.96 17.27 -4.11
CA GLY A 82 0.42 17.33 -4.61
C GLY A 82 1.27 16.10 -4.28
N SER A 83 0.70 15.05 -3.67
CA SER A 83 1.44 13.84 -3.33
C SER A 83 1.89 13.08 -4.58
N ASP A 84 3.11 12.52 -4.54
CA ASP A 84 3.59 11.61 -5.57
C ASP A 84 2.82 10.30 -5.50
N ILE A 85 2.06 9.99 -6.55
CA ILE A 85 1.19 8.81 -6.63
C ILE A 85 1.96 7.48 -6.59
N TYR A 86 3.27 7.48 -6.80
CA TYR A 86 4.12 6.30 -6.70
C TYR A 86 4.93 6.21 -5.41
N SER A 87 4.64 7.08 -4.46
CA SER A 87 5.22 7.02 -3.11
C SER A 87 4.24 7.55 -2.05
N LEU A 88 2.99 7.08 -2.13
CA LEU A 88 1.91 7.52 -1.25
C LEU A 88 2.18 7.15 0.20
N ASN A 89 1.86 8.07 1.10
CA ASN A 89 1.80 7.81 2.52
C ASN A 89 0.57 6.94 2.85
N ARG A 90 0.58 6.32 4.01
CA ARG A 90 -0.61 5.65 4.54
C ARG A 90 -0.66 5.75 6.06
N ILE A 91 -1.85 5.61 6.61
CA ILE A 91 -2.07 5.56 8.06
C ILE A 91 -2.36 4.10 8.41
N GLY A 92 -1.53 3.53 9.28
CA GLY A 92 -1.83 2.24 9.91
C GLY A 92 -2.91 2.45 10.95
N ILE A 93 -4.01 1.71 10.84
CA ILE A 93 -5.09 1.73 11.83
C ILE A 93 -4.94 0.49 12.70
N ASN A 94 -4.91 0.68 14.00
CA ASN A 94 -4.90 -0.38 14.99
C ASN A 94 -6.14 -0.30 15.90
N GLU A 95 -6.34 -1.30 16.71
CA GLU A 95 -7.49 -1.40 17.59
C GLU A 95 -7.60 -0.22 18.56
N GLU A 96 -6.48 0.26 19.11
CA GLU A 96 -6.43 1.39 20.03
C GLU A 96 -6.92 2.70 19.40
N MET A 97 -6.76 2.85 18.09
CA MET A 97 -7.20 4.03 17.35
C MET A 97 -8.70 4.07 17.09
N VAL A 98 -9.40 2.97 17.29
CA VAL A 98 -10.81 2.82 16.89
C VAL A 98 -11.72 2.38 18.02
N THR A 99 -11.18 1.96 19.17
CA THR A 99 -11.95 1.46 20.29
C THR A 99 -12.00 2.46 21.46
N ASP A 100 -13.13 2.47 22.15
CA ASP A 100 -13.29 3.19 23.41
C ASP A 100 -12.70 2.38 24.58
N TRP A 101 -12.76 2.94 25.79
CA TRP A 101 -12.26 2.32 27.02
C TRP A 101 -12.97 1.00 27.39
N ARG A 102 -14.10 0.68 26.74
CA ARG A 102 -14.85 -0.58 26.89
C ARG A 102 -14.50 -1.61 25.82
N GLY A 103 -13.59 -1.27 24.88
CA GLY A 103 -13.20 -2.13 23.77
C GLY A 103 -14.19 -2.16 22.60
N ASN A 104 -15.17 -1.22 22.57
CA ASN A 104 -16.13 -1.14 21.47
C ASN A 104 -15.64 -0.13 20.41
N PHE A 105 -15.99 -0.38 19.15
CA PHE A 105 -15.71 0.58 18.09
C PHE A 105 -16.34 1.94 18.39
N SER A 106 -15.53 2.98 18.29
CA SER A 106 -15.97 4.37 18.48
C SER A 106 -15.48 5.25 17.34
N LYS A 107 -16.42 5.79 16.56
CA LYS A 107 -16.09 6.74 15.50
C LYS A 107 -15.41 8.02 16.04
N TYR A 108 -15.71 8.40 17.28
CA TYR A 108 -15.11 9.60 17.89
C TYR A 108 -13.65 9.38 18.26
N VAL A 109 -13.32 8.21 18.82
CA VAL A 109 -11.93 7.81 19.08
C VAL A 109 -11.15 7.74 17.77
N PHE A 110 -11.71 7.12 16.74
CA PHE A 110 -11.09 7.04 15.42
C PHE A 110 -10.83 8.43 14.82
N MET A 111 -11.81 9.32 14.81
CA MET A 111 -11.66 10.67 14.27
C MET A 111 -10.62 11.48 15.07
N PHE A 112 -10.60 11.35 16.40
CA PHE A 112 -9.61 12.00 17.24
C PHE A 112 -8.20 11.46 16.97
N SER A 113 -8.04 10.17 16.81
CA SER A 113 -6.76 9.54 16.48
C SER A 113 -6.22 10.03 15.12
N LEU A 114 -7.08 10.16 14.12
CA LEU A 114 -6.71 10.74 12.82
C LEU A 114 -6.31 12.21 12.95
N PHE A 115 -7.01 12.99 13.78
CA PHE A 115 -6.67 14.39 14.05
C PHE A 115 -5.29 14.51 14.69
N ILE A 116 -4.97 13.70 15.70
CA ILE A 116 -3.65 13.68 16.34
C ILE A 116 -2.56 13.34 15.31
N GLU A 117 -2.79 12.35 14.44
CA GLU A 117 -1.85 12.03 13.37
C GLU A 117 -1.64 13.19 12.40
N SER A 118 -2.67 14.00 12.14
CA SER A 118 -2.55 15.17 11.26
C SER A 118 -1.73 16.30 11.88
N VAL A 119 -1.78 16.47 13.19
CA VAL A 119 -1.08 17.54 13.93
C VAL A 119 0.38 17.20 14.22
N ARG A 120 0.71 15.89 14.41
CA ARG A 120 2.09 15.42 14.66
C ARG A 120 3.05 15.60 13.46
N ARG A 121 2.54 16.05 12.36
CA ARG A 121 3.27 16.30 11.10
C ARG A 121 3.32 17.77 10.84
#